data_f5ff5dac300dcfea17de8e8060acb96a
#
_entry.id   f5ff5dac300dcfea17de8e8060acb96a
#
_cell.length_a   1.000
_cell.length_b   1.000
_cell.length_c   1.000
_cell.angle_alpha   90.00
_cell.angle_beta   90.00
_cell.angle_gamma   90.00
#
_symmetry.space_group_name_H-M   'P 1'
#
loop_
_entity.id
_entity.type
_entity.pdbx_description
1 polymer ?
#
loop_
_entity_poly.entity_id
_entity_poly.type
_entity_poly.pdbx_seq_one_letter_code
_entity_poly.pdbx_strand_id
1 'polypeptide(L)'
;MSIKSKIIKVGICGVMVMVPLSQVSFPSFAAEEVGVEAGQDIVNIPDPELKKQLNARMTGRAPDADITEAQMAGFQSISLSEGITDLTGLEYAKNVRTLVFSDVYASLEPIKNLSNMKNLTIIGENVTSSQFVDLSGLSSLENFTITNTKIDNVFLSKINNLPNLTTLNISYNLGITKVDTLKSLPKLAELNASFCQIDDFAGIEQFPSLTSFNGEQQRFEAAEFKDIKSSQLTFDAAAQTLFFPFSLLTKQTILNFDGTPLAFNTNAAEQLVETDSSYVLTDDKISVTQEGITFSGFTQADFDSLNVFYIMALFDGANVAKPANLANGTYNIKNNFSIEGFNIDHSVKITAEDVSYVQGETVTPEQFLKDIKADANGASITSDFAEKVDFSKPGTYAVTLNAENTAGLKGEPVQVTVTIIEKTVITAEAEVTYDMNATKSEADFLADIKAVTNDGTAITTDFATAVDLTKAGEYTVTLNAENDKQKATALKVTVKVKDTTPTPDPDPTPTPDPDPTPTPDPDPTPTPDPKPSTNPGTAPAADPIYSDDSSSSVKDPSVKKSSDPILFFSASKAPKSTTKTLPKTGDSLPATGVVAGFLVLGLGVLIARKK
;
A
#
# COMPACT_ATOMS: atom_id res chain seq x y z
N MET A 1 -21.70 17.67 29.66
CA MET A 1 -21.24 18.90 28.96
C MET A 1 -21.39 18.63 27.46
N SER A 2 -22.15 19.41 26.75
CA SER A 2 -22.70 19.10 25.41
C SER A 2 -21.58 18.94 24.37
N ILE A 3 -21.69 17.90 23.50
CA ILE A 3 -20.88 17.58 22.32
C ILE A 3 -20.55 18.81 21.46
N LYS A 4 -21.41 19.83 21.46
CA LYS A 4 -21.23 21.10 20.73
C LYS A 4 -19.98 21.89 21.16
N SER A 5 -19.43 21.65 22.34
CA SER A 5 -18.30 22.43 22.88
C SER A 5 -16.93 21.85 22.49
N LYS A 6 -16.82 20.53 22.20
CA LYS A 6 -15.53 19.91 21.85
C LYS A 6 -15.24 19.97 20.35
N ILE A 7 -16.24 19.79 19.50
CA ILE A 7 -16.10 19.97 18.04
C ILE A 7 -15.66 21.41 17.70
N ILE A 8 -16.08 22.38 18.50
CA ILE A 8 -15.67 23.79 18.38
C ILE A 8 -14.17 23.99 18.70
N LYS A 9 -13.56 23.16 19.55
CA LYS A 9 -12.14 23.34 19.96
C LYS A 9 -11.15 22.84 18.92
N VAL A 10 -11.47 21.81 18.13
CA VAL A 10 -10.58 21.29 17.08
C VAL A 10 -10.77 22.05 15.75
N GLY A 11 -11.97 22.61 15.52
CA GLY A 11 -12.28 23.35 14.31
C GLY A 11 -11.96 24.85 14.29
N ILE A 12 -11.50 25.45 15.41
CA ILE A 12 -11.39 26.92 15.56
C ILE A 12 -9.94 27.43 15.60
N CYS A 13 -8.93 26.61 15.32
CA CYS A 13 -7.58 27.16 15.10
C CYS A 13 -7.28 27.56 13.66
N GLY A 14 -8.22 27.40 12.73
CA GLY A 14 -8.19 28.05 11.44
C GLY A 14 -8.86 29.41 11.55
N VAL A 15 -8.11 30.48 11.81
CA VAL A 15 -8.60 31.83 11.59
C VAL A 15 -8.95 31.93 10.11
N MET A 16 -10.22 31.69 9.80
CA MET A 16 -10.80 32.12 8.53
C MET A 16 -10.59 33.63 8.45
N VAL A 17 -9.54 34.08 7.78
CA VAL A 17 -9.51 35.43 7.25
C VAL A 17 -10.56 35.45 6.12
N MET A 18 -11.82 35.36 6.52
CA MET A 18 -12.88 35.93 5.71
C MET A 18 -12.60 37.42 5.76
N VAL A 19 -11.96 37.94 4.73
CA VAL A 19 -12.10 39.37 4.46
C VAL A 19 -13.61 39.58 4.33
N PRO A 20 -14.25 40.29 5.25
CA PRO A 20 -15.70 40.49 5.14
C PRO A 20 -15.94 41.20 3.83
N LEU A 21 -16.71 40.58 2.92
CA LEU A 21 -17.18 41.20 1.66
C LEU A 21 -17.89 42.54 1.90
N SER A 22 -18.15 42.90 3.17
CA SER A 22 -18.87 44.13 3.58
C SER A 22 -17.97 45.37 3.64
N GLN A 23 -16.65 45.29 3.38
CA GLN A 23 -15.77 46.48 3.40
C GLN A 23 -15.13 46.82 2.05
N VAL A 24 -15.52 46.15 0.97
CA VAL A 24 -15.20 46.67 -0.35
C VAL A 24 -16.27 47.72 -0.69
N SER A 25 -16.02 48.96 -0.30
CA SER A 25 -16.81 50.10 -0.79
C SER A 25 -16.53 50.22 -2.28
N PHE A 26 -17.44 49.74 -3.10
CA PHE A 26 -17.38 49.99 -4.53
C PHE A 26 -17.70 51.47 -4.76
N PRO A 27 -16.84 52.26 -5.44
CA PRO A 27 -17.22 53.58 -5.84
C PRO A 27 -18.42 53.45 -6.79
N SER A 28 -19.55 54.03 -6.41
CA SER A 28 -20.69 54.15 -7.32
C SER A 28 -20.24 55.13 -8.41
N PHE A 29 -20.10 54.58 -9.62
CA PHE A 29 -19.95 55.49 -10.77
C PHE A 29 -21.34 56.10 -11.06
N ALA A 30 -21.44 57.40 -10.94
CA ALA A 30 -22.53 58.15 -11.57
C ALA A 30 -22.33 58.01 -13.09
N ALA A 31 -23.06 57.07 -13.70
CA ALA A 31 -23.13 57.05 -15.15
C ALA A 31 -24.04 58.20 -15.59
N GLU A 32 -23.50 59.18 -16.30
CA GLU A 32 -24.34 60.02 -17.16
C GLU A 32 -25.13 59.10 -18.10
N GLU A 33 -26.42 59.35 -18.25
CA GLU A 33 -27.27 58.68 -19.25
C GLU A 33 -26.75 59.07 -20.65
N VAL A 34 -25.74 58.39 -21.13
CA VAL A 34 -25.31 58.49 -22.52
C VAL A 34 -26.21 57.54 -23.29
N GLY A 35 -27.18 58.09 -23.98
CA GLY A 35 -27.92 57.38 -25.02
C GLY A 35 -26.87 56.73 -25.97
N VAL A 36 -27.09 55.48 -26.35
CA VAL A 36 -26.23 54.79 -27.31
C VAL A 36 -26.24 55.57 -28.61
N GLU A 37 -25.18 56.34 -28.89
CA GLU A 37 -24.99 56.99 -30.19
C GLU A 37 -24.78 55.88 -31.24
N ALA A 38 -25.48 56.02 -32.39
CA ALA A 38 -25.32 55.14 -33.55
C ALA A 38 -23.84 55.16 -34.01
N GLY A 39 -23.09 54.07 -33.72
CA GLY A 39 -21.67 53.94 -34.06
C GLY A 39 -20.76 53.40 -32.95
N GLN A 40 -21.30 53.09 -31.74
CA GLN A 40 -20.52 52.45 -30.70
C GLN A 40 -20.49 50.90 -30.90
N ASP A 41 -19.28 50.31 -30.80
CA ASP A 41 -19.13 48.86 -30.92
C ASP A 41 -19.77 48.17 -29.71
N ILE A 42 -20.89 47.45 -30.00
CA ILE A 42 -21.62 46.67 -28.99
C ILE A 42 -20.93 45.34 -28.79
N VAL A 43 -20.66 44.99 -27.52
CA VAL A 43 -20.06 43.72 -27.14
C VAL A 43 -21.10 42.59 -27.25
N ASN A 44 -20.73 41.54 -27.92
CA ASN A 44 -21.52 40.31 -27.92
C ASN A 44 -21.43 39.61 -26.57
N ILE A 45 -22.53 39.59 -25.81
CA ILE A 45 -22.67 38.92 -24.53
C ILE A 45 -23.84 37.94 -24.65
N PRO A 46 -23.58 36.68 -25.06
CA PRO A 46 -24.65 35.72 -25.35
C PRO A 46 -25.34 35.19 -24.09
N ASP A 47 -24.63 35.15 -22.95
CA ASP A 47 -25.22 34.70 -21.67
C ASP A 47 -26.09 35.81 -21.05
N PRO A 48 -27.41 35.58 -20.90
CA PRO A 48 -28.32 36.61 -20.40
C PRO A 48 -28.08 36.92 -18.92
N GLU A 49 -27.61 35.95 -18.11
CA GLU A 49 -27.34 36.20 -16.71
C GLU A 49 -26.06 37.01 -16.54
N LEU A 50 -25.03 36.75 -17.36
CA LEU A 50 -23.81 37.58 -17.42
C LEU A 50 -24.19 39.04 -17.80
N LYS A 51 -24.98 39.22 -18.88
CA LYS A 51 -25.44 40.55 -19.34
C LYS A 51 -26.18 41.28 -18.25
N LYS A 52 -27.12 40.60 -17.58
CA LYS A 52 -27.89 41.13 -16.46
C LYS A 52 -27.01 41.55 -15.29
N GLN A 53 -26.07 40.69 -14.86
CA GLN A 53 -25.18 41.00 -13.74
C GLN A 53 -24.22 42.15 -14.04
N LEU A 54 -23.76 42.29 -15.28
CA LEU A 54 -22.96 43.45 -15.72
C LEU A 54 -23.78 44.74 -15.73
N ASN A 55 -24.99 44.72 -16.30
CA ASN A 55 -25.88 45.86 -16.32
C ASN A 55 -26.29 46.32 -14.90
N ALA A 56 -26.47 45.38 -13.97
CA ALA A 56 -26.80 45.71 -12.57
C ALA A 56 -25.72 46.53 -11.86
N ARG A 57 -24.49 46.59 -12.40
CA ARG A 57 -23.36 47.38 -11.89
C ARG A 57 -23.31 48.80 -12.48
N MET A 58 -24.14 49.07 -13.44
CA MET A 58 -24.24 50.38 -14.09
C MET A 58 -25.59 51.02 -13.69
N THR A 59 -25.56 52.24 -13.18
CA THR A 59 -26.76 52.89 -12.66
C THR A 59 -27.84 53.08 -13.76
N GLY A 60 -29.09 52.73 -13.46
CA GLY A 60 -30.22 52.99 -14.35
C GLY A 60 -30.35 52.08 -15.58
N ARG A 61 -29.53 51.02 -15.68
CA ARG A 61 -29.54 50.10 -16.84
C ARG A 61 -30.61 49.03 -16.74
N ALA A 62 -31.27 48.73 -17.85
CA ALA A 62 -32.10 47.53 -17.96
C ALA A 62 -31.23 46.27 -17.95
N PRO A 63 -31.74 45.14 -17.41
CA PRO A 63 -30.94 43.89 -17.29
C PRO A 63 -30.41 43.36 -18.63
N ASP A 64 -31.13 43.60 -19.71
CA ASP A 64 -30.85 43.13 -21.08
C ASP A 64 -30.23 44.20 -22.00
N ALA A 65 -29.96 45.41 -21.45
CA ALA A 65 -29.41 46.51 -22.23
C ALA A 65 -28.06 46.15 -22.88
N ASP A 66 -27.85 46.59 -24.12
CA ASP A 66 -26.59 46.37 -24.82
C ASP A 66 -25.47 47.12 -24.16
N ILE A 67 -24.32 46.48 -24.04
CA ILE A 67 -23.11 47.02 -23.39
C ILE A 67 -22.07 47.28 -24.48
N THR A 68 -21.52 48.49 -24.49
CA THR A 68 -20.50 48.87 -25.46
C THR A 68 -19.08 48.48 -24.98
N GLU A 69 -18.11 48.38 -25.91
CA GLU A 69 -16.71 48.12 -25.55
C GLU A 69 -16.16 49.14 -24.57
N ALA A 70 -16.51 50.44 -24.77
CA ALA A 70 -16.11 51.49 -23.87
C ALA A 70 -16.65 51.29 -22.44
N GLN A 71 -17.89 50.84 -22.31
CA GLN A 71 -18.51 50.54 -21.02
C GLN A 71 -17.83 49.31 -20.38
N MET A 72 -17.56 48.25 -21.15
CA MET A 72 -16.80 47.11 -20.66
C MET A 72 -15.40 47.48 -20.17
N ALA A 73 -14.70 48.30 -20.95
CA ALA A 73 -13.36 48.79 -20.57
C ALA A 73 -13.39 49.73 -19.35
N GLY A 74 -14.55 50.30 -19.02
CA GLY A 74 -14.77 51.15 -17.82
C GLY A 74 -14.72 50.37 -16.50
N PHE A 75 -14.96 49.07 -16.52
CA PHE A 75 -14.96 48.25 -15.29
C PHE A 75 -13.53 48.14 -14.71
N GLN A 76 -13.39 48.46 -13.43
CA GLN A 76 -12.19 48.25 -12.64
C GLN A 76 -12.31 47.00 -11.74
N SER A 77 -13.57 46.67 -11.35
CA SER A 77 -13.89 45.52 -10.53
C SER A 77 -15.21 44.91 -10.99
N ILE A 78 -15.20 43.58 -11.15
CA ILE A 78 -16.37 42.80 -11.51
C ILE A 78 -16.50 41.65 -10.51
N SER A 79 -17.73 41.44 -9.99
CA SER A 79 -18.06 40.28 -9.18
C SER A 79 -19.27 39.58 -9.82
N LEU A 80 -19.12 38.33 -10.14
CA LEU A 80 -20.13 37.52 -10.80
C LEU A 80 -20.52 36.32 -9.93
N SER A 81 -21.78 35.95 -9.99
CA SER A 81 -22.33 34.85 -9.20
C SER A 81 -22.99 33.78 -10.07
N GLU A 82 -23.62 32.82 -9.45
CA GLU A 82 -24.26 31.66 -10.06
C GLU A 82 -25.14 31.97 -11.28
N GLY A 83 -25.38 30.95 -12.10
CA GLY A 83 -26.28 31.05 -13.27
C GLY A 83 -25.57 31.40 -14.58
N ILE A 84 -24.29 31.79 -14.54
CA ILE A 84 -23.52 32.15 -15.73
C ILE A 84 -22.84 30.90 -16.27
N THR A 85 -23.03 30.64 -17.57
CA THR A 85 -22.46 29.48 -18.28
C THR A 85 -21.53 29.86 -19.42
N ASP A 86 -21.50 31.13 -19.84
CA ASP A 86 -20.64 31.68 -20.88
C ASP A 86 -20.13 33.07 -20.47
N LEU A 87 -18.80 33.23 -20.46
CA LEU A 87 -18.11 34.48 -20.12
C LEU A 87 -17.78 35.34 -21.33
N THR A 88 -18.22 34.96 -22.54
CA THR A 88 -18.00 35.73 -23.76
C THR A 88 -18.44 37.18 -23.59
N GLY A 89 -17.57 38.11 -23.94
CA GLY A 89 -17.72 39.54 -23.73
C GLY A 89 -16.87 40.09 -22.59
N LEU A 90 -16.41 39.27 -21.64
CA LEU A 90 -15.49 39.73 -20.59
C LEU A 90 -14.10 40.09 -21.10
N GLU A 91 -13.69 39.62 -22.27
CA GLU A 91 -12.41 39.98 -22.93
C GLU A 91 -12.30 41.47 -23.25
N TYR A 92 -13.45 42.16 -23.29
CA TYR A 92 -13.53 43.62 -23.47
C TYR A 92 -13.36 44.42 -22.18
N ALA A 93 -13.38 43.79 -21.02
CA ALA A 93 -13.12 44.43 -19.73
C ALA A 93 -11.59 44.67 -19.48
N LYS A 94 -10.94 45.31 -20.44
CA LYS A 94 -9.45 45.43 -20.54
C LYS A 94 -8.80 46.12 -19.35
N ASN A 95 -9.55 46.98 -18.61
CA ASN A 95 -9.03 47.74 -17.47
C ASN A 95 -9.40 47.10 -16.12
N VAL A 96 -10.05 45.92 -16.12
CA VAL A 96 -10.42 45.25 -14.88
C VAL A 96 -9.16 44.85 -14.10
N ARG A 97 -9.17 45.18 -12.81
CA ARG A 97 -8.08 44.87 -11.86
C ARG A 97 -8.48 43.80 -10.88
N THR A 98 -9.77 43.70 -10.58
CA THR A 98 -10.30 42.71 -9.65
C THR A 98 -11.49 41.98 -10.26
N LEU A 99 -11.41 40.64 -10.27
CA LEU A 99 -12.47 39.78 -10.76
C LEU A 99 -12.77 38.70 -9.71
N VAL A 100 -14.06 38.58 -9.38
CA VAL A 100 -14.55 37.59 -8.39
C VAL A 100 -15.65 36.74 -9.03
N PHE A 101 -15.47 35.42 -8.96
CA PHE A 101 -16.45 34.43 -9.36
C PHE A 101 -16.92 33.65 -8.14
N SER A 102 -18.24 33.57 -7.95
CA SER A 102 -18.88 32.70 -6.97
C SER A 102 -19.85 31.78 -7.71
N ASP A 103 -19.56 30.47 -7.69
CA ASP A 103 -20.37 29.44 -8.36
C ASP A 103 -20.60 29.70 -9.87
N VAL A 104 -19.56 30.19 -10.56
CA VAL A 104 -19.52 30.37 -12.01
C VAL A 104 -18.83 29.20 -12.66
N TYR A 105 -19.51 28.48 -13.53
CA TYR A 105 -19.03 27.21 -14.10
C TYR A 105 -18.67 27.30 -15.58
N ALA A 106 -18.35 28.50 -16.06
CA ALA A 106 -17.99 28.77 -17.45
C ALA A 106 -16.49 28.59 -17.69
N SER A 107 -16.10 28.41 -18.98
CA SER A 107 -14.72 28.45 -19.41
C SER A 107 -14.10 29.83 -19.13
N LEU A 108 -12.86 29.85 -18.64
CA LEU A 108 -12.10 31.08 -18.40
C LEU A 108 -11.37 31.62 -19.66
N GLU A 109 -11.63 31.04 -20.83
CA GLU A 109 -11.04 31.49 -22.11
C GLU A 109 -11.19 33.00 -22.35
N PRO A 110 -12.37 33.64 -22.11
CA PRO A 110 -12.54 35.09 -22.34
C PRO A 110 -11.64 35.97 -21.46
N ILE A 111 -11.25 35.53 -20.28
CA ILE A 111 -10.45 36.36 -19.35
C ILE A 111 -8.95 36.16 -19.47
N LYS A 112 -8.46 35.15 -20.22
CA LYS A 112 -7.06 34.71 -20.23
C LYS A 112 -6.05 35.81 -20.58
N ASN A 113 -6.46 36.87 -21.29
CA ASN A 113 -5.61 37.96 -21.75
C ASN A 113 -5.89 39.30 -21.05
N LEU A 114 -6.62 39.31 -19.95
CA LEU A 114 -6.88 40.54 -19.18
C LEU A 114 -5.60 40.97 -18.40
N SER A 115 -4.61 41.47 -19.14
CA SER A 115 -3.24 41.72 -18.64
C SER A 115 -3.14 42.77 -17.52
N ASN A 116 -4.18 43.61 -17.31
CA ASN A 116 -4.25 44.56 -16.22
C ASN A 116 -4.81 44.00 -14.90
N MET A 117 -5.29 42.74 -14.93
CA MET A 117 -5.89 42.08 -13.75
C MET A 117 -4.81 41.84 -12.68
N LYS A 118 -5.11 42.30 -11.46
CA LYS A 118 -4.23 42.13 -10.28
C LYS A 118 -4.76 41.11 -9.30
N ASN A 119 -6.08 40.97 -9.19
CA ASN A 119 -6.72 40.09 -8.22
C ASN A 119 -7.76 39.25 -8.93
N LEU A 120 -7.64 37.92 -8.78
CA LEU A 120 -8.62 36.94 -9.25
C LEU A 120 -9.05 36.10 -8.06
N THR A 121 -10.38 36.01 -7.84
CA THR A 121 -10.94 35.13 -6.82
C THR A 121 -12.00 34.23 -7.44
N ILE A 122 -11.89 32.93 -7.19
CA ILE A 122 -12.82 31.92 -7.68
C ILE A 122 -13.24 31.03 -6.50
N ILE A 123 -14.53 30.91 -6.27
CA ILE A 123 -15.11 30.07 -5.22
C ILE A 123 -16.26 29.30 -5.84
N GLY A 124 -16.37 27.98 -5.59
CA GLY A 124 -17.51 27.20 -6.09
C GLY A 124 -17.25 25.70 -6.13
N GLU A 125 -18.09 24.96 -5.43
CA GLU A 125 -17.92 23.51 -5.22
C GLU A 125 -17.88 22.66 -6.51
N ASN A 126 -18.40 23.18 -7.64
CA ASN A 126 -18.42 22.47 -8.91
C ASN A 126 -17.43 23.03 -9.95
N VAL A 127 -16.58 23.97 -9.56
CA VAL A 127 -15.48 24.46 -10.41
C VAL A 127 -14.41 23.36 -10.52
N THR A 128 -14.03 23.00 -11.74
CA THR A 128 -13.05 21.94 -12.03
C THR A 128 -11.89 22.45 -12.85
N SER A 129 -10.78 21.71 -12.90
CA SER A 129 -9.59 22.07 -13.71
C SER A 129 -9.87 22.19 -15.21
N SER A 130 -10.95 21.58 -15.73
CA SER A 130 -11.32 21.65 -17.16
C SER A 130 -11.79 23.02 -17.64
N GLN A 131 -12.23 23.89 -16.74
CA GLN A 131 -12.65 25.26 -17.07
C GLN A 131 -11.48 26.20 -17.29
N PHE A 132 -10.27 25.80 -16.85
CA PHE A 132 -9.07 26.60 -16.93
C PHE A 132 -8.30 26.33 -18.22
N VAL A 133 -7.89 27.41 -18.85
CA VAL A 133 -6.90 27.47 -19.92
C VAL A 133 -5.55 27.94 -19.37
N ASP A 134 -4.54 28.04 -20.19
CA ASP A 134 -3.31 28.73 -19.81
C ASP A 134 -3.60 30.19 -19.48
N LEU A 135 -3.30 30.61 -18.25
CA LEU A 135 -3.54 31.97 -17.75
C LEU A 135 -2.30 32.86 -17.82
N SER A 136 -1.25 32.47 -18.52
CA SER A 136 0.00 33.25 -18.66
C SER A 136 -0.19 34.69 -19.18
N GLY A 137 -1.29 34.93 -19.91
CA GLY A 137 -1.71 36.26 -20.37
C GLY A 137 -2.12 37.24 -19.26
N LEU A 138 -2.40 36.74 -18.05
CA LEU A 138 -2.71 37.56 -16.87
C LEU A 138 -1.40 38.11 -16.24
N SER A 139 -0.61 38.83 -17.05
CA SER A 139 0.75 39.18 -16.72
C SER A 139 0.92 40.14 -15.52
N SER A 140 -0.14 40.86 -15.11
CA SER A 140 -0.14 41.73 -13.92
C SER A 140 -0.75 41.05 -12.68
N LEU A 141 -1.13 39.77 -12.74
CA LEU A 141 -1.80 39.09 -11.62
C LEU A 141 -0.83 38.98 -10.44
N GLU A 142 -1.23 39.59 -9.32
CA GLU A 142 -0.49 39.60 -8.06
C GLU A 142 -1.09 38.64 -7.02
N ASN A 143 -2.43 38.58 -6.97
CA ASN A 143 -3.16 37.79 -5.98
C ASN A 143 -4.16 36.85 -6.67
N PHE A 144 -4.04 35.57 -6.42
CA PHE A 144 -4.98 34.58 -6.91
C PHE A 144 -5.52 33.72 -5.76
N THR A 145 -6.83 33.72 -5.62
CA THR A 145 -7.55 32.86 -4.66
C THR A 145 -8.49 31.94 -5.43
N ILE A 146 -8.34 30.64 -5.23
CA ILE A 146 -9.27 29.63 -5.73
C ILE A 146 -9.50 28.60 -4.64
N THR A 147 -10.71 28.60 -4.06
CA THR A 147 -11.01 27.82 -2.85
C THR A 147 -12.36 27.13 -2.95
N ASN A 148 -12.48 26.02 -2.22
CA ASN A 148 -13.72 25.22 -2.18
C ASN A 148 -14.16 24.79 -3.58
N THR A 149 -13.23 24.22 -4.36
CA THR A 149 -13.47 23.76 -5.73
C THR A 149 -13.05 22.30 -5.90
N LYS A 150 -13.26 21.75 -7.10
CA LYS A 150 -12.80 20.41 -7.51
C LYS A 150 -11.60 20.48 -8.45
N ILE A 151 -10.74 21.49 -8.29
CA ILE A 151 -9.49 21.54 -9.05
C ILE A 151 -8.51 20.47 -8.52
N ASP A 152 -7.65 20.03 -9.41
CA ASP A 152 -6.59 19.05 -9.16
C ASP A 152 -5.21 19.58 -9.59
N ASN A 153 -4.19 18.74 -9.55
CA ASN A 153 -2.84 19.11 -9.95
C ASN A 153 -2.71 19.59 -11.41
N VAL A 154 -3.67 19.23 -12.29
CA VAL A 154 -3.68 19.71 -13.69
C VAL A 154 -3.87 21.22 -13.74
N PHE A 155 -4.69 21.79 -12.84
CA PHE A 155 -4.86 23.24 -12.71
C PHE A 155 -3.54 23.96 -12.46
N LEU A 156 -2.63 23.42 -11.63
CA LEU A 156 -1.37 24.09 -11.29
C LEU A 156 -0.50 24.35 -12.51
N SER A 157 -0.58 23.51 -13.54
CA SER A 157 0.13 23.69 -14.80
C SER A 157 -0.39 24.88 -15.63
N LYS A 158 -1.62 25.34 -15.37
CA LYS A 158 -2.25 26.46 -16.08
C LYS A 158 -1.84 27.83 -15.51
N ILE A 159 -1.24 27.84 -14.32
CA ILE A 159 -0.87 29.04 -13.58
C ILE A 159 0.63 29.14 -13.29
N ASN A 160 1.44 28.14 -13.64
CA ASN A 160 2.86 28.08 -13.30
C ASN A 160 3.76 29.07 -14.08
N ASN A 161 3.18 29.88 -14.98
CA ASN A 161 3.85 30.87 -15.81
C ASN A 161 3.45 32.32 -15.46
N LEU A 162 2.86 32.59 -14.29
CA LEU A 162 2.42 33.91 -13.87
C LEU A 162 3.60 34.72 -13.29
N PRO A 163 4.15 35.73 -14.00
CA PRO A 163 5.45 36.34 -13.64
C PRO A 163 5.39 37.29 -12.45
N ASN A 164 4.19 37.75 -12.08
CA ASN A 164 4.00 38.73 -11.02
C ASN A 164 3.15 38.19 -9.85
N LEU A 165 2.80 36.93 -9.87
CA LEU A 165 2.01 36.32 -8.79
C LEU A 165 2.83 36.30 -7.49
N THR A 166 2.32 36.98 -6.46
CA THR A 166 2.93 37.06 -5.13
C THR A 166 2.20 36.26 -4.08
N THR A 167 0.87 36.18 -4.18
CA THR A 167 0.01 35.50 -3.23
C THR A 167 -0.90 34.49 -3.96
N LEU A 168 -0.83 33.22 -3.57
CA LEU A 168 -1.69 32.18 -4.09
C LEU A 168 -2.38 31.45 -2.94
N ASN A 169 -3.71 31.42 -2.99
CA ASN A 169 -4.54 30.64 -2.09
C ASN A 169 -5.31 29.57 -2.85
N ILE A 170 -4.93 28.32 -2.66
CA ILE A 170 -5.54 27.12 -3.23
C ILE A 170 -6.14 26.21 -2.15
N SER A 171 -6.47 26.75 -0.98
CA SER A 171 -7.01 25.99 0.14
C SER A 171 -8.39 25.40 -0.17
N TYR A 172 -8.76 24.34 0.58
CA TYR A 172 -10.05 23.63 0.41
C TYR A 172 -10.24 23.00 -0.98
N ASN A 173 -9.17 22.44 -1.56
CA ASN A 173 -9.19 21.76 -2.84
C ASN A 173 -8.59 20.34 -2.68
N LEU A 174 -9.45 19.35 -2.41
CA LEU A 174 -9.02 17.97 -2.13
C LEU A 174 -8.38 17.27 -3.34
N GLY A 175 -8.48 17.81 -4.56
CA GLY A 175 -7.76 17.29 -5.73
C GLY A 175 -6.30 17.71 -5.80
N ILE A 176 -5.85 18.67 -4.97
CA ILE A 176 -4.45 19.10 -4.91
C ILE A 176 -3.67 18.17 -3.96
N THR A 177 -2.77 17.39 -4.54
CA THR A 177 -1.95 16.43 -3.79
C THR A 177 -0.47 16.81 -3.74
N LYS A 178 -0.04 17.83 -4.50
CA LYS A 178 1.34 18.36 -4.50
C LYS A 178 1.37 19.76 -5.05
N VAL A 179 2.41 20.53 -4.70
CA VAL A 179 2.57 21.93 -5.11
C VAL A 179 3.92 22.24 -5.78
N ASP A 180 4.77 21.27 -5.97
CA ASP A 180 6.11 21.40 -6.52
C ASP A 180 6.16 22.05 -7.92
N THR A 181 5.11 21.88 -8.72
CA THR A 181 4.95 22.53 -10.03
C THR A 181 4.99 24.07 -9.95
N LEU A 182 4.59 24.64 -8.82
CA LEU A 182 4.53 26.09 -8.61
C LEU A 182 5.88 26.74 -8.30
N LYS A 183 6.95 25.97 -8.09
CA LYS A 183 8.32 26.50 -7.84
C LYS A 183 8.89 27.31 -9.00
N SER A 184 8.29 27.23 -10.19
CA SER A 184 8.63 28.05 -11.34
C SER A 184 8.14 29.51 -11.23
N LEU A 185 7.22 29.81 -10.29
CA LEU A 185 6.70 31.16 -10.07
C LEU A 185 7.78 32.06 -9.39
N PRO A 186 8.31 33.08 -10.10
CA PRO A 186 9.50 33.77 -9.63
C PRO A 186 9.28 34.70 -8.44
N LYS A 187 8.04 35.13 -8.20
CA LYS A 187 7.69 36.13 -7.18
C LYS A 187 6.73 35.59 -6.10
N LEU A 188 6.37 34.32 -6.15
CA LEU A 188 5.43 33.75 -5.18
C LEU A 188 6.03 33.82 -3.77
N ALA A 189 5.46 34.70 -2.95
CA ALA A 189 5.90 34.93 -1.57
C ALA A 189 5.02 34.25 -0.55
N GLU A 190 3.72 34.10 -0.84
CA GLU A 190 2.74 33.50 0.05
C GLU A 190 1.96 32.40 -0.67
N LEU A 191 2.01 31.17 -0.15
CA LEU A 191 1.26 30.02 -0.64
C LEU A 191 0.42 29.42 0.48
N ASN A 192 -0.90 29.49 0.32
CA ASN A 192 -1.83 28.77 1.18
C ASN A 192 -2.42 27.58 0.43
N ALA A 193 -2.07 26.39 0.87
CA ALA A 193 -2.56 25.10 0.38
C ALA A 193 -3.14 24.25 1.53
N SER A 194 -3.75 24.90 2.52
CA SER A 194 -4.41 24.21 3.63
C SER A 194 -5.68 23.48 3.18
N PHE A 195 -6.11 22.46 3.92
CA PHE A 195 -7.29 21.64 3.58
C PHE A 195 -7.26 21.06 2.15
N CYS A 196 -6.11 20.60 1.70
CA CYS A 196 -5.91 19.84 0.47
C CYS A 196 -5.66 18.36 0.80
N GLN A 197 -4.97 17.63 -0.08
CA GLN A 197 -4.53 16.24 0.14
C GLN A 197 -3.03 16.08 -0.13
N ILE A 198 -2.22 17.07 0.25
CA ILE A 198 -0.77 17.03 0.06
C ILE A 198 -0.17 16.07 1.08
N ASP A 199 0.44 15.01 0.60
CA ASP A 199 1.09 13.97 1.41
C ASP A 199 2.61 13.98 1.33
N ASP A 200 3.16 14.82 0.45
CA ASP A 200 4.60 15.04 0.29
C ASP A 200 4.86 16.53 0.06
N PHE A 201 5.57 17.15 0.98
CA PHE A 201 5.94 18.56 0.91
C PHE A 201 7.30 18.80 0.23
N ALA A 202 7.90 17.79 -0.42
CA ALA A 202 9.13 17.96 -1.18
C ALA A 202 8.98 19.02 -2.26
N GLY A 203 10.06 19.79 -2.48
CA GLY A 203 10.09 20.88 -3.46
C GLY A 203 9.78 22.26 -2.88
N ILE A 204 9.20 22.37 -1.67
CA ILE A 204 8.94 23.66 -1.02
C ILE A 204 10.24 24.43 -0.78
N GLU A 205 11.35 23.77 -0.55
CA GLU A 205 12.68 24.36 -0.37
C GLU A 205 13.24 24.99 -1.65
N GLN A 206 12.64 24.72 -2.82
CA GLN A 206 13.09 25.18 -4.13
C GLN A 206 12.36 26.45 -4.63
N PHE A 207 11.37 26.94 -3.89
CA PHE A 207 10.65 28.15 -4.28
C PHE A 207 11.54 29.38 -4.09
N PRO A 208 11.75 30.19 -5.16
CA PRO A 208 12.78 31.23 -5.12
C PRO A 208 12.46 32.43 -4.23
N SER A 209 11.18 32.72 -3.98
CA SER A 209 10.75 33.93 -3.28
C SER A 209 9.79 33.64 -2.10
N LEU A 210 9.52 32.35 -1.79
CA LEU A 210 8.54 32.00 -0.78
C LEU A 210 9.01 32.44 0.62
N THR A 211 8.13 33.14 1.32
CA THR A 211 8.33 33.61 2.71
C THR A 211 7.28 33.05 3.66
N SER A 212 6.15 32.58 3.10
CA SER A 212 5.07 31.98 3.88
C SER A 212 4.45 30.81 3.14
N PHE A 213 4.46 29.64 3.78
CA PHE A 213 3.78 28.44 3.33
C PHE A 213 2.83 27.95 4.41
N ASN A 214 1.55 27.78 4.04
CA ASN A 214 0.55 27.16 4.87
C ASN A 214 0.00 25.90 4.19
N GLY A 215 0.42 24.74 4.65
CA GLY A 215 -0.02 23.41 4.24
C GLY A 215 -0.65 22.64 5.41
N GLU A 216 -1.30 23.34 6.36
CA GLU A 216 -1.97 22.71 7.49
C GLU A 216 -3.27 22.01 7.11
N GLN A 217 -3.71 21.10 7.96
CA GLN A 217 -5.04 20.47 7.88
C GLN A 217 -5.26 19.72 6.55
N GLN A 218 -4.22 19.06 6.03
CA GLN A 218 -4.39 18.14 4.91
C GLN A 218 -5.35 17.03 5.32
N ARG A 219 -6.35 16.77 4.46
CA ARG A 219 -7.48 15.89 4.77
C ARG A 219 -7.44 14.65 3.90
N PHE A 220 -7.14 13.52 4.49
CA PHE A 220 -7.18 12.22 3.84
C PHE A 220 -8.42 11.46 4.34
N GLU A 221 -9.45 11.45 3.52
CA GLU A 221 -10.72 10.82 3.85
C GLU A 221 -10.99 9.68 2.88
N ALA A 222 -11.29 8.51 3.41
CA ALA A 222 -11.76 7.40 2.61
C ALA A 222 -13.20 7.67 2.14
N ALA A 223 -13.47 7.46 0.84
CA ALA A 223 -14.79 7.69 0.26
C ALA A 223 -15.86 6.72 0.78
N GLU A 224 -15.44 5.55 1.23
CA GLU A 224 -16.31 4.47 1.72
C GLU A 224 -15.73 3.85 2.98
N PHE A 225 -16.58 3.22 3.78
CA PHE A 225 -16.15 2.47 4.95
C PHE A 225 -15.37 1.22 4.52
N LYS A 226 -14.28 0.95 5.22
CA LYS A 226 -13.43 -0.21 5.00
C LYS A 226 -13.92 -1.38 5.85
N ASP A 227 -14.15 -2.51 5.21
CA ASP A 227 -14.49 -3.73 5.92
C ASP A 227 -13.21 -4.32 6.56
N ILE A 228 -13.25 -4.53 7.87
CA ILE A 228 -12.19 -5.18 8.63
C ILE A 228 -12.76 -6.30 9.48
N LYS A 229 -11.94 -7.32 9.71
CA LYS A 229 -12.28 -8.39 10.65
C LYS A 229 -12.07 -7.92 12.09
N SER A 230 -12.92 -8.33 13.00
CA SER A 230 -12.76 -8.03 14.44
C SER A 230 -11.41 -8.51 14.99
N SER A 231 -10.81 -9.56 14.39
CA SER A 231 -9.48 -10.09 14.73
C SER A 231 -8.32 -9.15 14.38
N GLN A 232 -8.54 -8.13 13.55
CA GLN A 232 -7.53 -7.10 13.25
C GLN A 232 -7.44 -6.04 14.35
N LEU A 233 -8.39 -6.06 15.28
CA LEU A 233 -8.37 -5.26 16.51
C LEU A 233 -7.84 -6.13 17.65
N THR A 234 -7.14 -5.53 18.61
CA THR A 234 -6.71 -6.26 19.81
C THR A 234 -7.62 -5.91 20.97
N PHE A 235 -8.45 -6.88 21.37
CA PHE A 235 -9.34 -6.71 22.53
C PHE A 235 -8.86 -7.55 23.71
N ASP A 236 -8.75 -6.91 24.88
CA ASP A 236 -8.44 -7.56 26.15
C ASP A 236 -9.65 -7.43 27.10
N ALA A 237 -10.38 -8.52 27.27
CA ALA A 237 -11.56 -8.57 28.12
C ALA A 237 -11.22 -8.39 29.61
N ALA A 238 -10.04 -8.84 30.06
CA ALA A 238 -9.63 -8.73 31.48
C ALA A 238 -9.21 -7.30 31.84
N ALA A 239 -8.48 -6.65 30.93
CA ALA A 239 -8.10 -5.25 31.07
C ALA A 239 -9.21 -4.28 30.66
N GLN A 240 -10.26 -4.78 30.00
CA GLN A 240 -11.32 -3.98 29.37
C GLN A 240 -10.75 -2.92 28.43
N THR A 241 -9.84 -3.33 27.53
CA THR A 241 -9.21 -2.45 26.55
C THR A 241 -9.41 -2.94 25.14
N LEU A 242 -9.59 -2.01 24.20
CA LEU A 242 -9.59 -2.25 22.76
C LEU A 242 -8.50 -1.42 22.13
N PHE A 243 -7.58 -2.05 21.39
CA PHE A 243 -6.55 -1.38 20.61
C PHE A 243 -6.89 -1.38 19.14
N PHE A 244 -6.89 -0.19 18.54
CA PHE A 244 -7.01 0.05 17.11
C PHE A 244 -5.64 0.42 16.54
N PRO A 245 -5.02 -0.43 15.68
CA PRO A 245 -3.72 -0.13 15.10
C PRO A 245 -3.83 0.85 13.93
N PHE A 246 -2.95 1.86 13.88
CA PHE A 246 -2.90 2.81 12.76
C PHE A 246 -2.49 2.17 11.43
N SER A 247 -1.96 0.95 11.45
CA SER A 247 -1.69 0.17 10.23
C SER A 247 -2.96 -0.17 9.44
N LEU A 248 -4.14 -0.07 10.03
CA LEU A 248 -5.42 -0.23 9.33
C LEU A 248 -5.82 1.01 8.52
N LEU A 249 -5.28 2.18 8.84
CA LEU A 249 -5.54 3.41 8.09
C LEU A 249 -4.96 3.30 6.67
N THR A 250 -5.68 3.81 5.69
CA THR A 250 -5.20 3.91 4.30
C THR A 250 -4.04 4.88 4.20
N LYS A 251 -4.15 6.04 4.87
CA LYS A 251 -3.09 7.03 4.94
C LYS A 251 -2.31 6.92 6.24
N GLN A 252 -1.08 6.42 6.15
CA GLN A 252 -0.21 6.18 7.30
C GLN A 252 1.03 7.08 7.33
N THR A 253 1.31 7.82 6.25
CA THR A 253 2.53 8.60 6.14
C THR A 253 2.28 9.90 5.38
N ILE A 254 2.78 10.99 5.94
CA ILE A 254 2.94 12.29 5.29
C ILE A 254 4.42 12.64 5.39
N LEU A 255 5.01 13.11 4.29
CA LEU A 255 6.43 13.45 4.23
C LEU A 255 6.64 14.96 4.35
N ASN A 256 7.57 15.37 5.21
CA ASN A 256 8.08 16.73 5.25
C ASN A 256 8.91 17.03 3.98
N PHE A 257 9.28 18.29 3.77
CA PHE A 257 10.06 18.72 2.59
C PHE A 257 11.39 17.96 2.39
N ASP A 258 11.98 17.43 3.45
CA ASP A 258 13.23 16.67 3.48
C ASP A 258 13.04 15.15 3.39
N GLY A 259 11.82 14.69 3.14
CA GLY A 259 11.45 13.28 3.08
C GLY A 259 11.27 12.62 4.45
N THR A 260 11.40 13.37 5.55
CA THR A 260 11.17 12.84 6.90
C THR A 260 9.67 12.59 7.11
N PRO A 261 9.24 11.39 7.53
CA PRO A 261 7.84 11.13 7.81
C PRO A 261 7.37 11.87 9.05
N LEU A 262 6.16 12.43 9.00
CA LEU A 262 5.47 12.96 10.17
C LEU A 262 5.03 11.81 11.07
N ALA A 263 5.28 11.93 12.36
CA ALA A 263 4.76 11.01 13.38
C ALA A 263 3.25 11.19 13.56
N PHE A 264 2.55 10.19 14.08
CA PHE A 264 1.20 10.39 14.56
C PHE A 264 1.21 11.26 15.83
N ASN A 265 0.22 12.13 15.95
CA ASN A 265 0.03 12.94 17.15
C ASN A 265 -0.49 12.06 18.28
N THR A 266 0.23 12.02 19.41
CA THR A 266 -0.12 11.20 20.57
C THR A 266 -0.98 11.93 21.62
N ASN A 267 -1.47 13.14 21.32
CA ASN A 267 -2.37 13.87 22.20
C ASN A 267 -3.80 13.33 22.08
N ALA A 268 -4.25 12.61 23.09
CA ALA A 268 -5.58 12.02 23.13
C ALA A 268 -6.72 13.06 22.99
N ALA A 269 -6.51 14.29 23.49
CA ALA A 269 -7.53 15.34 23.42
C ALA A 269 -7.78 15.89 22.00
N GLU A 270 -6.90 15.59 21.04
CA GLU A 270 -6.98 16.04 19.66
C GLU A 270 -7.51 14.94 18.71
N GLN A 271 -7.59 13.69 19.17
CA GLN A 271 -8.15 12.59 18.40
C GLN A 271 -9.69 12.63 18.43
N LEU A 272 -10.32 12.16 17.35
CA LEU A 272 -11.77 11.93 17.30
C LEU A 272 -12.01 10.45 17.00
N VAL A 273 -12.84 9.83 17.84
CA VAL A 273 -13.26 8.44 17.67
C VAL A 273 -14.75 8.32 17.97
N GLU A 274 -15.47 7.69 17.06
CA GLU A 274 -16.90 7.42 17.19
C GLU A 274 -17.18 5.93 16.93
N THR A 275 -18.16 5.38 17.63
CA THR A 275 -18.68 4.04 17.42
C THR A 275 -20.14 4.12 16.97
N ASP A 276 -20.69 3.00 16.47
CA ASP A 276 -22.10 2.87 16.04
C ASP A 276 -23.11 3.21 17.15
N SER A 277 -22.71 3.12 18.41
CA SER A 277 -23.53 3.49 19.56
C SER A 277 -23.59 5.01 19.82
N SER A 278 -23.10 5.84 18.93
CA SER A 278 -22.92 7.29 19.14
C SER A 278 -22.01 7.64 20.32
N TYR A 279 -21.16 6.71 20.73
CA TYR A 279 -20.13 6.95 21.72
C TYR A 279 -19.00 7.76 21.09
N VAL A 280 -18.96 9.03 21.35
CA VAL A 280 -17.74 9.81 21.23
C VAL A 280 -16.89 9.44 22.44
N LEU A 281 -15.80 8.71 22.22
CA LEU A 281 -14.89 8.37 23.28
C LEU A 281 -14.17 9.63 23.76
N THR A 282 -14.18 9.85 25.05
CA THR A 282 -13.56 11.03 25.66
C THR A 282 -12.06 10.80 25.84
N ASP A 283 -11.31 11.89 25.87
CA ASP A 283 -9.84 11.90 26.04
C ASP A 283 -9.33 11.19 27.30
N ASP A 284 -10.17 11.08 28.36
CA ASP A 284 -9.85 10.32 29.58
C ASP A 284 -9.95 8.80 29.41
N LYS A 285 -10.55 8.31 28.30
CA LYS A 285 -10.70 6.89 27.99
C LYS A 285 -9.77 6.40 26.87
N ILE A 286 -9.03 7.29 26.24
CA ILE A 286 -8.13 6.93 25.15
C ILE A 286 -6.68 7.20 25.51
N SER A 287 -5.81 6.31 25.07
CA SER A 287 -4.36 6.47 25.08
C SER A 287 -3.83 6.28 23.68
N VAL A 288 -2.96 7.17 23.22
CA VAL A 288 -2.46 7.19 21.84
C VAL A 288 -0.96 6.97 21.82
N THR A 289 -0.51 6.06 20.97
CA THR A 289 0.90 5.81 20.66
C THR A 289 1.16 6.05 19.19
N GLN A 290 2.38 5.80 18.72
CA GLN A 290 2.70 5.84 17.27
C GLN A 290 2.07 4.68 16.50
N GLU A 291 1.75 3.59 17.18
CA GLU A 291 1.20 2.38 16.58
C GLU A 291 -0.33 2.38 16.50
N GLY A 292 -1.01 3.16 17.36
CA GLY A 292 -2.46 3.16 17.41
C GLY A 292 -3.07 3.79 18.65
N ILE A 293 -4.37 3.58 18.81
CA ILE A 293 -5.19 4.09 19.89
C ILE A 293 -5.70 2.93 20.75
N THR A 294 -5.52 3.02 22.07
CA THR A 294 -6.11 2.11 23.05
C THR A 294 -7.28 2.78 23.75
N PHE A 295 -8.40 2.10 23.79
CA PHE A 295 -9.63 2.50 24.51
C PHE A 295 -9.72 1.72 25.79
N SER A 296 -10.04 2.39 26.91
CA SER A 296 -10.25 1.79 28.22
C SER A 296 -11.72 1.80 28.62
N GLY A 297 -12.11 0.82 29.43
CA GLY A 297 -13.50 0.59 29.86
C GLY A 297 -14.37 -0.01 28.76
N PHE A 298 -13.77 -0.75 27.81
CA PHE A 298 -14.46 -1.45 26.71
C PHE A 298 -14.76 -2.88 27.17
N THR A 299 -16.02 -3.18 27.43
CA THR A 299 -16.42 -4.52 27.89
C THR A 299 -16.52 -5.52 26.74
N GLN A 300 -16.59 -6.84 27.05
CA GLN A 300 -16.85 -7.87 26.03
C GLN A 300 -18.15 -7.59 25.25
N ALA A 301 -19.21 -7.16 25.93
CA ALA A 301 -20.47 -6.84 25.28
C ALA A 301 -20.37 -5.62 24.33
N ASP A 302 -19.55 -4.62 24.70
CA ASP A 302 -19.28 -3.48 23.82
C ASP A 302 -18.52 -3.94 22.57
N PHE A 303 -17.53 -4.83 22.72
CA PHE A 303 -16.78 -5.38 21.58
C PHE A 303 -17.65 -6.24 20.68
N ASP A 304 -18.45 -7.16 21.24
CA ASP A 304 -19.31 -8.07 20.45
C ASP A 304 -20.41 -7.31 19.67
N SER A 305 -20.80 -6.11 20.15
CA SER A 305 -21.81 -5.27 19.50
C SER A 305 -21.23 -4.17 18.59
N LEU A 306 -19.92 -4.04 18.51
CA LEU A 306 -19.24 -3.03 17.70
C LEU A 306 -19.31 -3.37 16.21
N ASN A 307 -20.20 -2.72 15.46
CA ASN A 307 -20.35 -2.95 14.01
C ASN A 307 -19.67 -1.87 13.17
N VAL A 308 -19.58 -0.66 13.71
CA VAL A 308 -19.00 0.49 13.02
C VAL A 308 -18.03 1.23 13.94
N PHE A 309 -16.90 1.60 13.38
CA PHE A 309 -15.86 2.37 14.04
C PHE A 309 -15.40 3.50 13.13
N TYR A 310 -15.37 4.71 13.65
CA TYR A 310 -14.92 5.88 12.90
C TYR A 310 -13.79 6.56 13.64
N ILE A 311 -12.71 6.87 12.93
CA ILE A 311 -11.49 7.44 13.51
C ILE A 311 -10.99 8.63 12.70
N MET A 312 -10.56 9.68 13.38
CA MET A 312 -9.72 10.73 12.84
C MET A 312 -8.39 10.69 13.57
N ALA A 313 -7.35 10.25 12.88
CA ALA A 313 -5.98 10.21 13.41
C ALA A 313 -5.18 11.40 12.87
N LEU A 314 -4.55 12.16 13.77
CA LEU A 314 -3.76 13.34 13.41
C LEU A 314 -2.28 12.99 13.24
N PHE A 315 -1.59 13.76 12.37
CA PHE A 315 -0.14 13.75 12.24
C PHE A 315 0.48 14.96 12.94
N ASP A 316 1.59 14.75 13.66
CA ASP A 316 2.32 15.82 14.32
C ASP A 316 3.24 16.56 13.35
N GLY A 317 2.78 17.70 12.88
CA GLY A 317 3.57 18.67 12.08
C GLY A 317 4.07 19.87 12.90
N ALA A 318 3.98 19.84 14.23
CA ALA A 318 4.28 21.02 15.06
C ALA A 318 5.78 21.29 15.22
N ASN A 319 6.59 20.22 15.31
CA ASN A 319 8.02 20.29 15.66
C ASN A 319 8.93 19.80 14.52
N VAL A 320 8.49 19.96 13.29
CA VAL A 320 9.22 19.49 12.10
C VAL A 320 10.32 20.48 11.70
N ALA A 321 11.33 19.98 10.97
CA ALA A 321 12.32 20.80 10.32
C ALA A 321 11.66 21.79 9.34
N LYS A 322 12.21 23.01 9.23
CA LYS A 322 11.78 24.02 8.25
C LYS A 322 12.79 24.08 7.10
N PRO A 323 12.33 24.25 5.86
CA PRO A 323 13.22 24.46 4.73
C PRO A 323 13.99 25.77 4.87
N ALA A 324 15.23 25.81 4.34
CA ALA A 324 16.14 26.94 4.52
C ALA A 324 15.59 28.28 3.96
N ASN A 325 14.84 28.23 2.86
CA ASN A 325 14.18 29.42 2.28
C ASN A 325 13.09 30.00 3.19
N LEU A 326 12.52 29.19 4.10
CA LEU A 326 11.50 29.59 5.08
C LEU A 326 12.04 29.70 6.52
N ALA A 327 13.37 29.70 6.72
CA ALA A 327 13.97 29.77 8.06
C ALA A 327 13.50 30.99 8.88
N ASN A 328 13.34 32.14 8.22
CA ASN A 328 12.84 33.37 8.83
C ASN A 328 11.37 33.66 8.53
N GLY A 329 10.70 32.71 7.87
CA GLY A 329 9.32 32.83 7.44
C GLY A 329 8.38 31.87 8.14
N THR A 330 7.19 31.69 7.56
CA THR A 330 6.18 30.75 8.04
C THR A 330 6.28 29.46 7.26
N TYR A 331 6.42 28.33 7.97
CA TYR A 331 6.23 26.99 7.46
C TYR A 331 5.29 26.26 8.41
N ASN A 332 4.05 26.05 7.97
CA ASN A 332 3.00 25.46 8.79
C ASN A 332 2.42 24.24 8.09
N ILE A 333 2.67 23.05 8.65
CA ILE A 333 2.12 21.77 8.18
C ILE A 333 1.50 20.98 9.35
N LYS A 334 0.81 21.69 10.23
CA LYS A 334 0.17 21.13 11.44
C LYS A 334 -1.18 20.54 11.14
N ASN A 335 -1.67 19.72 12.08
CA ASN A 335 -3.05 19.24 12.13
C ASN A 335 -3.51 18.50 10.85
N ASN A 336 -2.60 17.86 10.15
CA ASN A 336 -2.94 16.98 9.05
C ASN A 336 -3.59 15.72 9.62
N PHE A 337 -4.59 15.15 8.95
CA PHE A 337 -5.35 14.04 9.52
C PHE A 337 -5.85 13.04 8.47
N SER A 338 -5.93 11.79 8.90
CA SER A 338 -6.64 10.71 8.20
C SER A 338 -8.00 10.51 8.86
N ILE A 339 -9.06 10.42 8.06
CA ILE A 339 -10.41 10.13 8.52
C ILE A 339 -10.88 8.87 7.80
N GLU A 340 -11.21 7.84 8.57
CA GLU A 340 -11.73 6.60 8.01
C GLU A 340 -12.83 6.01 8.89
N GLY A 341 -13.82 5.41 8.22
CA GLY A 341 -14.83 4.57 8.83
C GLY A 341 -14.55 3.10 8.54
N PHE A 342 -14.87 2.25 9.50
CA PHE A 342 -14.66 0.81 9.41
C PHE A 342 -15.96 0.08 9.75
N ASN A 343 -16.33 -0.88 8.91
CA ASN A 343 -17.32 -1.90 9.25
C ASN A 343 -16.58 -3.06 9.90
N ILE A 344 -17.02 -3.50 11.07
CA ILE A 344 -16.39 -4.56 11.83
C ILE A 344 -17.13 -5.87 11.59
N ASP A 345 -16.46 -6.82 10.97
CA ASP A 345 -17.00 -8.16 10.73
C ASP A 345 -16.63 -9.09 11.89
N HIS A 346 -17.61 -9.49 12.69
CA HIS A 346 -17.49 -10.47 13.77
C HIS A 346 -17.82 -11.89 13.35
N SER A 347 -18.15 -12.12 12.09
CA SER A 347 -18.54 -13.46 11.63
C SER A 347 -17.39 -14.45 11.81
N VAL A 348 -17.72 -15.65 12.27
CA VAL A 348 -16.80 -16.77 12.35
C VAL A 348 -16.90 -17.54 11.04
N LYS A 349 -15.98 -17.25 10.11
CA LYS A 349 -15.91 -17.93 8.82
C LYS A 349 -14.54 -18.57 8.67
N ILE A 350 -14.51 -19.90 8.71
CA ILE A 350 -13.27 -20.66 8.56
C ILE A 350 -12.82 -20.60 7.11
N THR A 351 -11.55 -20.26 6.90
CA THR A 351 -10.84 -20.40 5.63
C THR A 351 -9.57 -21.21 5.85
N ALA A 352 -9.25 -22.13 4.93
CA ALA A 352 -8.05 -22.95 5.00
C ALA A 352 -7.72 -23.50 3.62
N GLU A 353 -6.47 -23.97 3.43
CA GLU A 353 -5.97 -24.58 2.21
C GLU A 353 -5.66 -26.07 2.46
N ASP A 354 -5.72 -26.89 1.40
CA ASP A 354 -5.26 -28.28 1.45
C ASP A 354 -3.73 -28.36 1.63
N VAL A 355 -3.25 -29.45 2.20
CA VAL A 355 -1.81 -29.62 2.48
C VAL A 355 -1.34 -31.04 2.15
N SER A 356 -0.05 -31.18 1.85
CA SER A 356 0.59 -32.47 1.63
C SER A 356 1.82 -32.61 2.52
N TYR A 357 1.94 -33.80 3.14
CA TYR A 357 3.12 -34.20 3.94
C TYR A 357 3.69 -35.49 3.41
N VAL A 358 4.94 -35.77 3.75
CA VAL A 358 5.60 -37.03 3.40
C VAL A 358 5.36 -38.09 4.47
N GLN A 359 5.18 -39.32 4.06
CA GLN A 359 5.03 -40.46 4.96
C GLN A 359 6.16 -40.52 6.00
N GLY A 360 5.76 -40.63 7.28
CA GLY A 360 6.69 -40.68 8.42
C GLY A 360 7.10 -39.33 8.98
N GLU A 361 6.57 -38.23 8.46
CA GLU A 361 6.71 -36.91 9.10
C GLU A 361 5.96 -36.84 10.44
N THR A 362 6.33 -35.87 11.25
CA THR A 362 5.64 -35.59 12.52
C THR A 362 5.22 -34.13 12.51
N VAL A 363 3.91 -33.86 12.53
CA VAL A 363 3.31 -32.55 12.50
C VAL A 363 2.39 -32.39 13.70
N THR A 364 2.53 -31.29 14.46
CA THR A 364 1.63 -31.00 15.56
C THR A 364 0.32 -30.37 15.06
N PRO A 365 -0.79 -30.46 15.79
CA PRO A 365 -2.04 -29.79 15.42
C PRO A 365 -1.86 -28.27 15.18
N GLU A 366 -1.02 -27.61 15.98
CA GLU A 366 -0.75 -26.18 15.84
C GLU A 366 0.07 -25.87 14.56
N GLN A 367 1.03 -26.75 14.20
CA GLN A 367 1.77 -26.61 12.95
C GLN A 367 0.85 -26.88 11.75
N PHE A 368 0.01 -27.91 11.82
CA PHE A 368 -0.99 -28.19 10.80
C PHE A 368 -1.88 -26.98 10.49
N LEU A 369 -2.45 -26.33 11.53
CA LEU A 369 -3.29 -25.13 11.34
C LEU A 369 -2.53 -23.98 10.64
N LYS A 370 -1.23 -23.82 10.89
CA LYS A 370 -0.38 -22.84 10.20
C LYS A 370 -0.15 -23.23 8.74
N ASP A 371 0.17 -24.48 8.49
CA ASP A 371 0.49 -24.99 7.15
C ASP A 371 -0.70 -24.87 6.19
N ILE A 372 -1.92 -25.11 6.68
CA ILE A 372 -3.18 -24.93 5.93
C ILE A 372 -3.66 -23.46 5.91
N LYS A 373 -2.91 -22.54 6.51
CA LYS A 373 -3.27 -21.12 6.64
C LYS A 373 -4.67 -20.93 7.23
N ALA A 374 -5.01 -21.71 8.24
CA ALA A 374 -6.33 -21.66 8.86
C ALA A 374 -6.57 -20.30 9.51
N ASP A 375 -7.67 -19.66 9.16
CA ASP A 375 -8.16 -18.42 9.76
C ASP A 375 -9.67 -18.50 10.00
N ALA A 376 -10.12 -17.92 11.09
CA ALA A 376 -11.54 -17.89 11.45
C ALA A 376 -11.92 -16.53 12.09
N ASN A 377 -11.34 -15.43 11.58
CA ASN A 377 -11.57 -14.09 12.10
C ASN A 377 -11.27 -13.98 13.61
N GLY A 378 -10.14 -14.56 14.04
CA GLY A 378 -9.69 -14.54 15.45
C GLY A 378 -10.40 -15.53 16.37
N ALA A 379 -11.40 -16.27 15.90
CA ALA A 379 -12.02 -17.35 16.65
C ALA A 379 -11.04 -18.51 16.83
N SER A 380 -11.17 -19.25 17.95
CA SER A 380 -10.37 -20.43 18.21
C SER A 380 -10.76 -21.57 17.26
N ILE A 381 -9.78 -22.10 16.54
CA ILE A 381 -9.98 -23.22 15.60
C ILE A 381 -9.57 -24.52 16.29
N THR A 382 -10.43 -25.53 16.19
CA THR A 382 -10.16 -26.91 16.59
C THR A 382 -10.26 -27.83 15.38
N SER A 383 -9.52 -28.94 15.36
CA SER A 383 -9.56 -29.91 14.28
C SER A 383 -9.51 -31.35 14.80
N ASP A 384 -10.00 -32.29 14.01
CA ASP A 384 -9.84 -33.72 14.21
C ASP A 384 -8.56 -34.28 13.54
N PHE A 385 -7.60 -33.42 13.21
CA PHE A 385 -6.36 -33.77 12.52
C PHE A 385 -5.60 -34.91 13.21
N ALA A 386 -5.36 -34.80 14.52
CA ALA A 386 -4.58 -35.77 15.27
C ALA A 386 -5.27 -37.17 15.34
N GLU A 387 -6.58 -37.21 15.17
CA GLU A 387 -7.38 -38.46 15.19
C GLU A 387 -7.52 -39.07 13.80
N LYS A 388 -7.53 -38.22 12.75
CA LYS A 388 -7.83 -38.62 11.38
C LYS A 388 -6.60 -38.97 10.55
N VAL A 389 -5.49 -38.27 10.74
CA VAL A 389 -4.33 -38.40 9.86
C VAL A 389 -3.33 -39.42 10.38
N ASP A 390 -3.12 -40.49 9.61
CA ASP A 390 -2.13 -41.55 9.90
C ASP A 390 -0.89 -41.36 8.99
N PHE A 391 0.14 -40.71 9.52
CA PHE A 391 1.40 -40.47 8.80
C PHE A 391 2.15 -41.76 8.39
N SER A 392 1.79 -42.90 8.91
CA SER A 392 2.39 -44.17 8.51
C SER A 392 1.80 -44.72 7.20
N LYS A 393 0.65 -44.21 6.76
CA LYS A 393 -0.08 -44.69 5.59
C LYS A 393 -0.28 -43.59 4.55
N PRO A 394 0.28 -43.78 3.36
CA PRO A 394 -0.01 -42.89 2.23
C PRO A 394 -1.49 -42.88 1.89
N GLY A 395 -2.01 -41.70 1.49
CA GLY A 395 -3.42 -41.54 1.14
C GLY A 395 -3.95 -40.16 1.42
N THR A 396 -5.23 -39.95 1.21
CA THR A 396 -5.94 -38.67 1.43
C THR A 396 -6.84 -38.79 2.67
N TYR A 397 -6.75 -37.77 3.52
CA TYR A 397 -7.50 -37.68 4.76
C TYR A 397 -8.34 -36.41 4.75
N ALA A 398 -9.63 -36.49 5.01
CA ALA A 398 -10.50 -35.35 5.20
C ALA A 398 -10.48 -34.94 6.69
N VAL A 399 -9.97 -33.77 6.96
CA VAL A 399 -9.88 -33.19 8.31
C VAL A 399 -10.92 -32.10 8.44
N THR A 400 -11.69 -32.14 9.53
CA THR A 400 -12.76 -31.18 9.85
C THR A 400 -12.22 -30.11 10.79
N LEU A 401 -12.41 -28.86 10.40
CA LEU A 401 -12.13 -27.69 11.21
C LEU A 401 -13.42 -27.15 11.80
N ASN A 402 -13.43 -26.82 13.08
CA ASN A 402 -14.49 -26.10 13.77
C ASN A 402 -13.92 -24.84 14.38
N ALA A 403 -14.71 -23.77 14.48
CA ALA A 403 -14.29 -22.55 15.13
C ALA A 403 -15.41 -21.96 15.99
N GLU A 404 -15.00 -21.34 17.10
CA GLU A 404 -15.90 -20.65 18.03
C GLU A 404 -15.18 -19.40 18.58
N ASN A 405 -15.86 -18.25 18.55
CA ASN A 405 -15.31 -17.03 19.13
C ASN A 405 -15.60 -16.91 20.65
N THR A 406 -15.07 -15.88 21.28
CA THR A 406 -15.24 -15.64 22.72
C THR A 406 -16.69 -15.35 23.13
N ALA A 407 -17.54 -14.91 22.18
CA ALA A 407 -18.97 -14.70 22.39
C ALA A 407 -19.79 -16.01 22.24
N GLY A 408 -19.15 -17.14 21.90
CA GLY A 408 -19.81 -18.43 21.69
C GLY A 408 -20.44 -18.57 20.29
N LEU A 409 -20.16 -17.65 19.36
CA LEU A 409 -20.60 -17.77 17.97
C LEU A 409 -19.74 -18.81 17.24
N LYS A 410 -20.40 -19.78 16.60
CA LYS A 410 -19.76 -20.88 15.88
C LYS A 410 -19.79 -20.62 14.38
N GLY A 411 -18.67 -20.92 13.74
CA GLY A 411 -18.59 -20.98 12.29
C GLY A 411 -19.13 -22.30 11.74
N GLU A 412 -19.55 -22.31 10.47
CA GLU A 412 -19.84 -23.56 9.77
C GLU A 412 -18.55 -24.38 9.65
N PRO A 413 -18.59 -25.69 9.96
CA PRO A 413 -17.43 -26.56 9.83
C PRO A 413 -16.89 -26.61 8.40
N VAL A 414 -15.57 -26.57 8.26
CA VAL A 414 -14.88 -26.66 6.95
C VAL A 414 -14.03 -27.93 6.92
N GLN A 415 -14.04 -28.64 5.80
CA GLN A 415 -13.14 -29.76 5.56
C GLN A 415 -11.98 -29.34 4.69
N VAL A 416 -10.78 -29.79 5.07
CA VAL A 416 -9.56 -29.67 4.28
C VAL A 416 -9.00 -31.06 3.98
N THR A 417 -8.32 -31.18 2.86
CA THR A 417 -7.69 -32.43 2.42
C THR A 417 -6.23 -32.44 2.86
N VAL A 418 -5.85 -33.46 3.63
CA VAL A 418 -4.46 -33.77 3.95
C VAL A 418 -4.01 -34.96 3.12
N THR A 419 -2.99 -34.78 2.30
CA THR A 419 -2.42 -35.86 1.48
C THR A 419 -1.10 -36.33 2.08
N ILE A 420 -1.03 -37.60 2.49
CA ILE A 420 0.22 -38.25 2.87
C ILE A 420 0.83 -38.90 1.64
N ILE A 421 1.93 -38.35 1.17
CA ILE A 421 2.68 -38.80 0.00
C ILE A 421 3.58 -39.95 0.44
N GLU A 422 3.57 -41.06 -0.31
CA GLU A 422 4.47 -42.18 -0.04
C GLU A 422 5.93 -41.73 -0.07
N LYS A 423 6.73 -42.23 0.88
CA LYS A 423 8.15 -41.90 0.95
C LYS A 423 8.89 -42.49 -0.25
N THR A 424 9.68 -41.70 -0.94
CA THR A 424 10.51 -42.15 -2.06
C THR A 424 11.56 -43.16 -1.58
N VAL A 425 11.55 -44.35 -2.15
CA VAL A 425 12.49 -45.42 -1.86
C VAL A 425 13.22 -45.83 -3.13
N ILE A 426 14.54 -45.87 -3.07
CA ILE A 426 15.37 -46.39 -4.16
C ILE A 426 15.53 -47.90 -3.94
N THR A 427 15.26 -48.69 -4.97
CA THR A 427 15.51 -50.14 -5.02
C THR A 427 16.47 -50.41 -6.15
N ALA A 428 17.50 -51.21 -5.88
CA ALA A 428 18.48 -51.66 -6.87
C ALA A 428 19.13 -52.96 -6.45
N GLU A 429 19.79 -53.67 -7.35
CA GLU A 429 20.67 -54.78 -7.00
C GLU A 429 21.87 -54.26 -6.23
N ALA A 430 22.29 -55.01 -5.20
CA ALA A 430 23.32 -54.57 -4.27
C ALA A 430 24.73 -54.52 -4.88
N GLU A 431 24.95 -55.33 -5.94
CA GLU A 431 26.24 -55.37 -6.63
C GLU A 431 26.10 -55.65 -8.13
N VAL A 432 27.07 -55.18 -8.89
CA VAL A 432 27.20 -55.49 -10.31
C VAL A 432 28.69 -55.72 -10.62
N THR A 433 28.98 -56.62 -11.59
CA THR A 433 30.34 -56.92 -12.01
C THR A 433 30.55 -56.52 -13.45
N TYR A 434 31.62 -55.81 -13.73
CA TYR A 434 32.07 -55.47 -15.07
C TYR A 434 33.48 -56.03 -15.32
N ASP A 435 33.77 -56.33 -16.57
CA ASP A 435 35.15 -56.66 -16.98
C ASP A 435 35.98 -55.37 -17.08
N MET A 436 37.28 -55.46 -16.81
CA MET A 436 38.19 -54.35 -16.95
C MET A 436 38.16 -53.80 -18.39
N ASN A 437 38.16 -52.46 -18.52
CA ASN A 437 37.98 -51.70 -19.78
C ASN A 437 36.58 -51.80 -20.43
N ALA A 438 35.58 -52.27 -19.71
CA ALA A 438 34.19 -52.19 -20.17
C ALA A 438 33.79 -50.71 -20.39
N THR A 439 32.97 -50.45 -21.43
CA THR A 439 32.39 -49.12 -21.67
C THR A 439 30.96 -49.11 -21.14
N LYS A 440 30.71 -48.40 -20.06
CA LYS A 440 29.40 -48.28 -19.42
C LYS A 440 29.10 -46.80 -19.13
N SER A 441 27.92 -46.35 -19.53
CA SER A 441 27.38 -45.06 -19.12
C SER A 441 26.67 -45.16 -17.78
N GLU A 442 26.33 -44.04 -17.16
CA GLU A 442 25.46 -44.01 -15.96
C GLU A 442 24.09 -44.66 -16.23
N ALA A 443 23.54 -44.47 -17.41
CA ALA A 443 22.26 -45.06 -17.81
C ALA A 443 22.37 -46.59 -17.92
N ASP A 444 23.47 -47.11 -18.50
CA ASP A 444 23.74 -48.55 -18.56
C ASP A 444 23.90 -49.12 -17.16
N PHE A 445 24.66 -48.45 -16.27
CA PHE A 445 24.82 -48.85 -14.89
C PHE A 445 23.51 -48.96 -14.15
N LEU A 446 22.65 -47.90 -14.23
CA LEU A 446 21.34 -47.89 -13.57
C LEU A 446 20.42 -49.01 -14.10
N ALA A 447 20.48 -49.30 -15.40
CA ALA A 447 19.76 -50.41 -16.03
C ALA A 447 20.26 -51.77 -15.56
N ASP A 448 21.60 -51.97 -15.50
CA ASP A 448 22.24 -53.23 -15.11
C ASP A 448 21.92 -53.61 -13.64
N ILE A 449 21.85 -52.61 -12.75
CA ILE A 449 21.48 -52.79 -11.34
C ILE A 449 19.96 -52.74 -11.11
N LYS A 450 19.16 -52.57 -12.15
CA LYS A 450 17.70 -52.45 -12.12
C LYS A 450 17.23 -51.38 -11.14
N ALA A 451 17.93 -50.24 -11.13
CA ALA A 451 17.62 -49.15 -10.22
C ALA A 451 16.25 -48.51 -10.57
N VAL A 452 15.35 -48.49 -9.61
CA VAL A 452 14.04 -47.86 -9.72
C VAL A 452 13.64 -47.15 -8.41
N THR A 453 12.78 -46.14 -8.52
CA THR A 453 12.08 -45.62 -7.35
C THR A 453 10.63 -46.07 -7.37
N ASN A 454 9.99 -46.14 -6.20
CA ASN A 454 8.59 -46.55 -6.08
C ASN A 454 7.61 -45.51 -6.68
N ASP A 455 8.00 -44.26 -6.76
CA ASP A 455 7.18 -43.12 -7.20
C ASP A 455 7.61 -42.53 -8.57
N GLY A 456 8.60 -43.12 -9.24
CA GLY A 456 9.10 -42.64 -10.53
C GLY A 456 10.06 -41.44 -10.42
N THR A 457 10.47 -41.01 -9.23
CA THR A 457 11.48 -39.97 -9.05
C THR A 457 12.79 -40.39 -9.72
N ALA A 458 13.39 -39.51 -10.50
CA ALA A 458 14.64 -39.78 -11.22
C ALA A 458 15.78 -40.06 -10.27
N ILE A 459 16.58 -41.13 -10.61
CA ILE A 459 17.77 -41.50 -9.85
C ILE A 459 18.97 -40.80 -10.46
N THR A 460 19.80 -40.20 -9.61
CA THR A 460 21.12 -39.68 -9.94
C THR A 460 22.21 -40.48 -9.25
N THR A 461 23.40 -40.54 -9.84
CA THR A 461 24.48 -41.40 -9.33
C THR A 461 25.82 -40.68 -9.49
N ASP A 462 26.80 -41.09 -8.67
CA ASP A 462 28.21 -40.69 -8.77
C ASP A 462 29.05 -41.70 -9.55
N PHE A 463 28.41 -42.64 -10.29
CA PHE A 463 29.09 -43.73 -11.03
C PHE A 463 30.27 -43.23 -11.87
N ALA A 464 30.06 -42.18 -12.68
CA ALA A 464 31.09 -41.66 -13.59
C ALA A 464 32.36 -41.14 -12.88
N THR A 465 32.24 -40.78 -11.60
CA THR A 465 33.37 -40.25 -10.79
C THR A 465 33.87 -41.25 -9.76
N ALA A 466 33.03 -42.17 -9.31
CA ALA A 466 33.33 -43.14 -8.28
C ALA A 466 34.00 -44.41 -8.82
N VAL A 467 33.78 -44.78 -10.10
CA VAL A 467 34.24 -46.05 -10.69
C VAL A 467 35.30 -45.81 -11.75
N ASP A 468 36.48 -46.43 -11.58
CA ASP A 468 37.54 -46.50 -12.61
C ASP A 468 37.50 -47.87 -13.28
N LEU A 469 36.78 -47.96 -14.39
CA LEU A 469 36.65 -49.21 -15.17
C LEU A 469 37.97 -49.69 -15.79
N THR A 470 39.05 -48.88 -15.76
CA THR A 470 40.40 -49.29 -16.25
C THR A 470 41.23 -50.01 -15.19
N LYS A 471 40.71 -50.10 -13.95
CA LYS A 471 41.42 -50.74 -12.84
C LYS A 471 40.53 -51.77 -12.16
N ALA A 472 41.07 -53.00 -12.02
CA ALA A 472 40.39 -54.01 -11.22
C ALA A 472 40.26 -53.57 -9.74
N GLY A 473 39.09 -53.79 -9.16
CA GLY A 473 38.84 -53.39 -7.76
C GLY A 473 37.35 -53.39 -7.43
N GLU A 474 37.05 -53.05 -6.18
CA GLU A 474 35.69 -52.85 -5.72
C GLU A 474 35.45 -51.34 -5.48
N TYR A 475 34.40 -50.83 -6.05
CA TYR A 475 34.00 -49.42 -5.99
C TYR A 475 32.62 -49.31 -5.35
N THR A 476 32.40 -48.28 -4.57
CA THR A 476 31.06 -47.98 -4.01
C THR A 476 30.45 -46.80 -4.74
N VAL A 477 29.29 -47.02 -5.30
CA VAL A 477 28.51 -46.00 -5.99
C VAL A 477 27.30 -45.63 -5.15
N THR A 478 26.98 -44.33 -5.08
CA THR A 478 25.87 -43.79 -4.34
C THR A 478 24.75 -43.40 -5.30
N LEU A 479 23.54 -43.93 -5.04
CA LEU A 479 22.32 -43.55 -5.74
C LEU A 479 21.55 -42.53 -4.89
N ASN A 480 21.08 -41.46 -5.51
CA ASN A 480 20.22 -40.44 -4.89
C ASN A 480 18.97 -40.25 -5.73
N ALA A 481 17.86 -39.92 -5.08
CA ALA A 481 16.64 -39.51 -5.75
C ALA A 481 15.98 -38.37 -4.93
N GLU A 482 15.66 -37.30 -5.59
CA GLU A 482 15.09 -36.10 -4.97
C GLU A 482 14.07 -35.48 -5.92
N ASN A 483 12.92 -35.04 -5.37
CA ASN A 483 11.90 -34.29 -6.07
C ASN A 483 11.52 -33.07 -5.23
N ASP A 484 10.56 -32.26 -5.70
CA ASP A 484 10.15 -31.01 -5.05
C ASP A 484 9.60 -31.18 -3.62
N LYS A 485 9.25 -32.40 -3.23
CA LYS A 485 8.62 -32.70 -1.93
C LYS A 485 9.54 -33.42 -0.97
N GLN A 486 10.45 -34.25 -1.48
CA GLN A 486 11.22 -35.16 -0.63
C GLN A 486 12.51 -35.62 -1.29
N LYS A 487 13.42 -36.11 -0.42
CA LYS A 487 14.68 -36.73 -0.78
C LYS A 487 14.73 -38.15 -0.22
N ALA A 488 15.01 -39.11 -1.09
CA ALA A 488 15.16 -40.51 -0.68
C ALA A 488 16.41 -40.69 0.17
N THR A 489 16.42 -41.72 1.01
CA THR A 489 17.64 -42.17 1.65
C THR A 489 18.57 -42.71 0.58
N ALA A 490 19.79 -42.18 0.52
CA ALA A 490 20.80 -42.64 -0.46
C ALA A 490 21.08 -44.14 -0.34
N LEU A 491 21.09 -44.84 -1.48
CA LEU A 491 21.43 -46.27 -1.55
C LEU A 491 22.84 -46.45 -2.11
N LYS A 492 23.63 -47.34 -1.48
CA LYS A 492 24.98 -47.68 -1.94
C LYS A 492 24.97 -49.01 -2.67
N VAL A 493 25.65 -49.07 -3.82
CA VAL A 493 25.79 -50.25 -4.66
C VAL A 493 27.29 -50.53 -4.87
N THR A 494 27.67 -51.79 -4.83
CA THR A 494 29.06 -52.20 -5.07
C THR A 494 29.28 -52.56 -6.55
N VAL A 495 30.26 -51.92 -7.16
CA VAL A 495 30.73 -52.25 -8.53
C VAL A 495 32.04 -52.98 -8.44
N LYS A 496 32.10 -54.22 -8.93
CA LYS A 496 33.30 -55.04 -9.00
C LYS A 496 33.87 -55.02 -10.41
N VAL A 497 35.09 -54.57 -10.56
CA VAL A 497 35.80 -54.59 -11.85
C VAL A 497 36.81 -55.74 -11.82
N LYS A 498 36.59 -56.73 -12.70
CA LYS A 498 37.43 -57.93 -12.80
C LYS A 498 38.52 -57.76 -13.85
N ASP A 499 39.74 -58.20 -13.49
CA ASP A 499 40.80 -58.39 -14.47
C ASP A 499 40.53 -59.64 -15.31
N THR A 500 40.33 -59.44 -16.59
CA THR A 500 40.07 -60.50 -17.57
C THR A 500 41.33 -60.86 -18.35
N THR A 501 42.50 -60.38 -17.91
CA THR A 501 43.75 -60.85 -18.53
C THR A 501 43.86 -62.37 -18.34
N PRO A 502 43.91 -63.12 -19.41
CA PRO A 502 44.07 -64.57 -19.27
C PRO A 502 45.41 -64.88 -18.53
N THR A 503 45.28 -65.65 -17.45
CA THR A 503 46.42 -66.16 -16.74
C THR A 503 47.28 -66.88 -17.77
N PRO A 504 48.62 -66.59 -17.89
CA PRO A 504 49.50 -67.38 -18.78
C PRO A 504 49.47 -68.85 -18.36
N ASP A 505 49.24 -69.71 -19.39
CA ASP A 505 49.32 -71.18 -19.27
C ASP A 505 50.62 -71.54 -18.64
N PRO A 506 50.67 -72.41 -17.61
CA PRO A 506 51.95 -72.83 -16.99
C PRO A 506 52.75 -73.63 -17.96
N ASP A 507 54.00 -73.17 -18.22
CA ASP A 507 55.02 -73.80 -19.03
C ASP A 507 55.30 -75.23 -18.51
N PRO A 508 55.48 -76.22 -19.38
CA PRO A 508 55.63 -77.64 -18.96
C PRO A 508 56.92 -77.89 -18.23
N THR A 509 56.77 -78.54 -17.09
CA THR A 509 57.82 -79.06 -16.19
C THR A 509 58.88 -79.88 -16.88
N PRO A 510 60.20 -79.68 -16.64
CA PRO A 510 61.18 -80.69 -16.93
C PRO A 510 61.34 -81.70 -15.79
N THR A 511 61.46 -82.94 -16.19
CA THR A 511 61.60 -84.17 -15.42
C THR A 511 62.87 -84.19 -14.51
N PRO A 512 62.86 -85.01 -13.41
CA PRO A 512 63.91 -84.98 -12.34
C PRO A 512 65.03 -85.94 -12.52
N ASP A 513 66.23 -85.64 -11.93
CA ASP A 513 67.33 -86.59 -11.70
C ASP A 513 67.85 -86.42 -10.24
N PRO A 514 68.46 -87.48 -9.64
CA PRO A 514 68.21 -87.92 -8.26
C PRO A 514 69.20 -87.49 -7.17
N ASP A 515 68.69 -87.64 -5.97
CA ASP A 515 69.24 -87.66 -4.60
C ASP A 515 70.76 -87.88 -4.37
N PRO A 516 71.45 -87.37 -3.32
CA PRO A 516 71.44 -88.01 -2.00
C PRO A 516 71.44 -87.12 -0.72
N THR A 517 70.68 -87.62 0.25
CA THR A 517 70.70 -87.56 1.72
C THR A 517 72.00 -87.17 2.45
N PRO A 518 72.08 -87.01 3.84
CA PRO A 518 71.16 -86.40 4.83
C PRO A 518 71.83 -85.64 6.02
N THR A 519 71.02 -85.00 6.88
CA THR A 519 71.18 -84.80 8.36
C THR A 519 72.15 -83.77 8.93
N PRO A 520 72.03 -83.23 10.19
CA PRO A 520 70.88 -83.17 11.10
C PRO A 520 70.66 -81.78 11.77
N ASP A 521 69.53 -81.72 12.48
CA ASP A 521 68.98 -80.83 13.52
C ASP A 521 70.01 -80.36 14.60
N PRO A 522 69.87 -79.31 15.41
CA PRO A 522 68.80 -79.20 16.40
C PRO A 522 68.22 -77.76 16.68
N ASP A 523 67.01 -77.77 17.14
CA ASP A 523 66.19 -76.88 18.01
C ASP A 523 66.98 -76.28 19.22
N PRO A 524 66.59 -75.31 20.02
CA PRO A 524 65.17 -74.92 20.39
C PRO A 524 64.91 -73.43 20.69
N THR A 525 63.64 -73.12 20.71
CA THR A 525 62.84 -72.09 21.44
C THR A 525 63.48 -71.37 22.66
N PRO A 526 63.02 -70.20 23.18
CA PRO A 526 61.60 -69.96 23.55
C PRO A 526 61.07 -68.50 23.49
N THR A 527 59.75 -68.37 23.56
CA THR A 527 58.89 -67.28 23.96
C THR A 527 59.25 -66.66 25.32
N PRO A 528 58.84 -65.39 25.71
CA PRO A 528 57.43 -65.13 26.07
C PRO A 528 56.92 -63.67 25.85
N ASP A 529 55.60 -63.57 25.84
CA ASP A 529 54.72 -62.42 26.13
C ASP A 529 54.90 -61.93 27.59
N PRO A 530 54.48 -60.70 28.03
CA PRO A 530 53.11 -60.28 28.15
C PRO A 530 52.84 -58.76 28.11
N LYS A 531 51.58 -58.46 27.89
CA LYS A 531 50.79 -57.27 28.21
C LYS A 531 50.96 -56.80 29.69
N PRO A 532 50.64 -55.52 30.17
CA PRO A 532 49.32 -54.93 30.07
C PRO A 532 49.19 -53.38 30.15
N SER A 533 47.98 -52.91 29.79
CA SER A 533 47.10 -51.91 30.48
C SER A 533 47.59 -50.50 30.82
N THR A 534 46.84 -49.48 30.41
CA THR A 534 45.85 -48.67 31.18
C THR A 534 45.56 -47.30 30.52
N ASN A 535 44.29 -47.01 30.43
CA ASN A 535 43.70 -45.66 30.31
C ASN A 535 43.82 -44.96 31.68
N PRO A 536 43.62 -43.67 31.92
CA PRO A 536 42.62 -42.76 31.37
C PRO A 536 42.98 -41.24 31.41
N GLY A 537 42.11 -40.41 30.84
CA GLY A 537 41.78 -39.16 31.51
C GLY A 537 41.84 -37.83 30.76
N THR A 538 40.69 -37.28 30.62
CA THR A 538 40.29 -35.87 30.76
C THR A 538 40.63 -34.80 29.72
N ALA A 539 39.54 -34.20 29.21
CA ALA A 539 39.44 -32.86 28.66
C ALA A 539 39.88 -31.78 29.69
N PRO A 540 40.01 -30.48 29.40
CA PRO A 540 39.00 -29.64 28.74
C PRO A 540 39.52 -28.40 27.96
N ALA A 541 38.58 -27.81 27.21
CA ALA A 541 38.21 -26.39 27.06
C ALA A 541 39.21 -25.33 26.55
N ALA A 542 38.65 -24.53 25.72
CA ALA A 542 38.60 -23.08 25.63
C ALA A 542 39.11 -22.46 24.31
N ASP A 543 38.16 -21.76 23.73
CA ASP A 543 38.25 -20.56 22.86
C ASP A 543 39.32 -19.56 23.38
N PRO A 544 39.67 -18.47 22.71
CA PRO A 544 38.98 -17.73 21.65
C PRO A 544 39.88 -16.88 20.69
N ILE A 545 39.15 -16.11 19.79
CA ILE A 545 39.39 -14.70 19.41
C ILE A 545 40.18 -14.35 18.13
N TYR A 546 39.45 -13.57 17.29
CA TYR A 546 39.82 -12.41 16.43
C TYR A 546 40.81 -12.62 15.27
N SER A 547 40.65 -12.04 14.17
CA SER A 547 40.17 -10.80 13.60
C SER A 547 40.52 -10.72 12.13
N ASP A 548 39.67 -9.96 11.46
CA ASP A 548 39.98 -8.92 10.47
C ASP A 548 40.76 -9.26 9.19
N ASP A 549 40.25 -8.91 8.11
CA ASP A 549 40.27 -7.64 7.38
C ASP A 549 40.25 -7.85 5.85
N SER A 550 39.45 -7.01 5.27
CA SER A 550 39.60 -6.25 4.04
C SER A 550 39.55 -6.93 2.66
N SER A 551 38.61 -6.35 2.01
CA SER A 551 38.71 -5.54 0.78
C SER A 551 38.53 -6.18 -0.57
N SER A 552 37.64 -5.52 -1.21
CA SER A 552 37.65 -4.96 -2.55
C SER A 552 37.19 -5.79 -3.74
N SER A 553 36.24 -5.23 -4.30
CA SER A 553 36.10 -4.60 -5.65
C SER A 553 35.36 -5.39 -6.72
N VAL A 554 34.25 -4.74 -7.08
CA VAL A 554 33.88 -4.30 -8.45
C VAL A 554 33.85 -5.35 -9.56
N LYS A 555 32.65 -5.58 -10.10
CA LYS A 555 32.24 -5.22 -11.48
C LYS A 555 30.84 -5.73 -11.81
N ASP A 556 29.98 -4.78 -12.13
CA ASP A 556 28.88 -4.92 -13.09
C ASP A 556 29.45 -5.23 -14.50
N PRO A 557 28.77 -5.90 -15.42
CA PRO A 557 27.82 -5.20 -16.25
C PRO A 557 26.68 -6.02 -16.90
N SER A 558 25.70 -5.25 -17.37
CA SER A 558 24.93 -5.39 -18.65
C SER A 558 23.60 -6.10 -18.62
N VAL A 559 22.58 -5.25 -18.63
CA VAL A 559 21.53 -5.03 -19.65
C VAL A 559 21.27 -6.18 -20.63
N LYS A 560 20.06 -6.69 -20.61
CA LYS A 560 19.31 -7.06 -21.83
C LYS A 560 17.84 -6.77 -21.67
N LYS A 561 17.37 -5.87 -22.56
CA LYS A 561 15.98 -5.64 -22.98
C LYS A 561 15.35 -6.94 -23.47
N SER A 562 14.09 -7.16 -23.15
CA SER A 562 13.17 -7.87 -24.03
C SER A 562 11.78 -7.26 -23.93
N SER A 563 11.31 -6.92 -25.07
CA SER A 563 10.10 -6.31 -25.57
C SER A 563 8.81 -7.05 -25.22
N ASP A 564 7.75 -6.24 -25.14
CA ASP A 564 6.29 -6.43 -25.07
C ASP A 564 5.70 -7.63 -25.87
N PRO A 565 4.45 -8.05 -25.55
CA PRO A 565 3.35 -7.37 -26.22
C PRO A 565 2.10 -7.05 -25.37
N ILE A 566 1.50 -5.95 -25.74
CA ILE A 566 0.18 -5.43 -25.44
C ILE A 566 -0.92 -6.44 -25.83
N LEU A 567 -1.84 -6.71 -24.91
CA LEU A 567 -3.12 -7.34 -25.24
C LEU A 567 -4.27 -6.39 -24.87
N PHE A 568 -4.91 -5.91 -25.93
CA PHE A 568 -6.22 -5.25 -25.89
C PHE A 568 -7.29 -6.24 -25.45
N PHE A 569 -8.12 -5.87 -24.48
CA PHE A 569 -9.42 -6.49 -24.28
C PHE A 569 -10.55 -5.52 -24.57
N SER A 570 -11.37 -6.00 -25.47
CA SER A 570 -12.57 -5.43 -26.05
C SER A 570 -13.68 -5.21 -25.03
N ALA A 571 -14.37 -4.10 -25.19
CA ALA A 571 -15.59 -3.75 -24.47
C ALA A 571 -16.72 -4.77 -24.70
N SER A 572 -17.35 -5.24 -23.65
CA SER A 572 -18.60 -5.99 -23.72
C SER A 572 -19.76 -5.17 -23.14
N LYS A 573 -20.85 -5.22 -23.87
CA LYS A 573 -22.12 -4.52 -23.82
C LYS A 573 -22.78 -4.45 -22.44
N ALA A 574 -23.33 -3.27 -22.12
CA ALA A 574 -24.31 -3.02 -21.06
C ALA A 574 -25.64 -3.79 -21.30
N PRO A 575 -26.30 -4.29 -20.28
CA PRO A 575 -27.66 -4.78 -20.38
C PRO A 575 -28.68 -3.66 -20.18
N LYS A 576 -29.78 -3.80 -20.90
CA LYS A 576 -30.91 -2.88 -21.04
C LYS A 576 -31.65 -2.67 -19.70
N SER A 577 -31.97 -1.41 -19.44
CA SER A 577 -32.97 -0.93 -18.49
C SER A 577 -34.35 -1.59 -18.70
N THR A 578 -34.90 -2.17 -17.63
CA THR A 578 -36.32 -2.45 -17.51
C THR A 578 -36.92 -1.55 -16.45
N THR A 579 -37.73 -0.62 -16.89
CA THR A 579 -38.64 0.21 -16.09
C THR A 579 -39.50 -0.64 -15.16
N LYS A 580 -39.39 -0.44 -13.84
CA LYS A 580 -40.40 -0.87 -12.89
C LYS A 580 -41.00 0.35 -12.19
N THR A 581 -42.32 0.43 -12.33
CA THR A 581 -43.26 1.38 -11.70
C THR A 581 -43.15 1.37 -10.16
N LEU A 582 -43.17 2.57 -9.58
CA LEU A 582 -43.24 2.84 -8.14
C LEU A 582 -44.55 2.33 -7.54
N PRO A 583 -44.52 1.69 -6.36
CA PRO A 583 -45.70 1.49 -5.52
C PRO A 583 -45.98 2.74 -4.67
N LYS A 584 -47.26 3.01 -4.48
CA LYS A 584 -47.80 4.07 -3.62
C LYS A 584 -47.72 3.68 -2.13
N THR A 585 -47.25 4.65 -1.36
CA THR A 585 -47.57 4.98 0.05
C THR A 585 -47.61 3.88 1.11
N GLY A 586 -46.73 4.03 2.08
CA GLY A 586 -46.98 3.73 3.47
C GLY A 586 -46.42 2.43 4.00
N ASP A 587 -45.10 2.34 4.14
CA ASP A 587 -44.50 1.53 5.20
C ASP A 587 -43.12 2.10 5.59
N SER A 588 -42.91 2.21 6.89
CA SER A 588 -41.73 2.74 7.52
C SER A 588 -40.52 1.84 7.22
N LEU A 589 -39.53 2.40 6.53
CA LEU A 589 -38.20 1.79 6.42
C LEU A 589 -37.38 2.08 7.69
N PRO A 590 -36.62 1.12 8.20
CA PRO A 590 -35.72 1.39 9.33
C PRO A 590 -34.59 2.31 8.89
N ALA A 591 -34.51 3.46 9.55
CA ALA A 591 -33.49 4.47 9.37
C ALA A 591 -32.20 4.04 10.11
N THR A 592 -31.44 3.15 9.51
CA THR A 592 -30.09 2.83 9.97
C THR A 592 -29.19 2.67 8.76
N GLY A 593 -28.56 3.75 8.35
CA GLY A 593 -27.56 3.69 7.29
C GLY A 593 -27.23 5.01 6.58
N VAL A 594 -27.95 6.10 6.85
CA VAL A 594 -27.76 7.34 6.08
C VAL A 594 -27.36 8.55 6.95
N VAL A 595 -27.20 8.38 8.27
CA VAL A 595 -27.02 9.53 9.18
C VAL A 595 -25.56 9.93 9.37
N ALA A 596 -24.59 9.05 9.15
CA ALA A 596 -23.19 9.35 9.41
C ALA A 596 -22.52 10.23 8.35
N GLY A 597 -22.93 10.12 7.07
CA GLY A 597 -22.34 10.92 5.99
C GLY A 597 -22.78 12.38 5.93
N PHE A 598 -23.95 12.71 6.51
CA PHE A 598 -24.48 14.08 6.47
C PHE A 598 -24.09 14.98 7.64
N LEU A 599 -23.54 14.45 8.72
CA LEU A 599 -23.22 15.24 9.91
C LEU A 599 -21.94 16.08 9.76
N VAL A 600 -21.01 15.68 8.92
CA VAL A 600 -19.75 16.42 8.69
C VAL A 600 -19.93 17.52 7.64
N LEU A 601 -20.79 17.33 6.64
CA LEU A 601 -21.12 18.35 5.64
C LEU A 601 -22.22 19.33 6.10
N GLY A 602 -23.12 18.89 6.99
CA GLY A 602 -24.24 19.71 7.48
C GLY A 602 -23.88 20.75 8.54
N LEU A 603 -22.80 20.60 9.27
CA LEU A 603 -22.40 21.53 10.34
C LEU A 603 -21.75 22.82 9.84
N GLY A 604 -21.15 22.80 8.63
CA GLY A 604 -20.65 24.03 7.99
C GLY A 604 -21.73 24.96 7.46
N VAL A 605 -22.93 24.44 7.12
CA VAL A 605 -24.00 25.21 6.47
C VAL A 605 -25.05 25.70 7.48
N LEU A 606 -25.22 25.07 8.63
CA LEU A 606 -26.24 25.44 9.63
C LEU A 606 -25.85 26.61 10.54
N ILE A 607 -24.59 27.03 10.57
CA ILE A 607 -24.11 28.19 11.35
C ILE A 607 -24.32 29.50 10.59
N ALA A 608 -24.48 29.48 9.28
CA ALA A 608 -24.70 30.67 8.46
C ALA A 608 -26.17 31.13 8.39
N ARG A 609 -27.14 30.40 8.96
CA ARG A 609 -28.58 30.72 8.88
C ARG A 609 -29.25 31.18 10.18
N LYS A 610 -28.50 31.56 11.22
CA LYS A 610 -29.07 32.24 12.40
C LYS A 610 -28.20 33.44 12.78
N LYS A 611 -28.35 34.49 12.05
CA LYS A 611 -28.42 35.89 12.53
C LYS A 611 -29.37 36.66 11.67
#